data_3eec2317c9d7871c4c41b776087896d1
#
_entry.id   3eec2317c9d7871c4c41b776087896d1
#
_cell.length_a   1.000
_cell.length_b   1.000
_cell.length_c   1.000
_cell.angle_alpha   90.00
_cell.angle_beta   90.00
_cell.angle_gamma   90.00
#
_symmetry.space_group_name_H-M   'P 1'
#
loop_
_entity.id
_entity.type
_entity.pdbx_description
1 polymer ?
#
loop_
_entity_poly.entity_id
_entity_poly.type
_entity_poly.pdbx_seq_one_letter_code
_entity_poly.pdbx_strand_id
1 'polypeptide(L)'
;MIKKITLSFFASVLLLSQVANAEIKLGDKGSLGTISFNAGYNSNYIWRGVDQNSGSGAPYIGADLSTPLGIYLGTWTSGASGTGYSQEVDIYAGIKKSIGPVTIDLGVIEYRYPGANQRANATNFTEGYAKLTIAPDKSPFTLGAAYYEDDTKGAKSGTNRASKSYQEINATYDFGKFQSFVSYGEYKNNTDVTTITISKSMFDLGFALSYIDADTKSKTSGLAPIKDKEFVVLNISKTF
;
A
#
# COMPACT_ATOMS: atom_id res chain seq x y z
N MET A 1 10.09 -24.30 12.06
CA MET A 1 8.69 -24.03 11.62
C MET A 1 8.67 -22.57 11.18
N ILE A 2 8.74 -22.34 9.87
CA ILE A 2 8.70 -20.98 9.29
C ILE A 2 7.24 -20.59 9.25
N LYS A 3 6.84 -19.60 10.05
CA LYS A 3 5.47 -19.05 10.01
C LYS A 3 5.27 -18.30 8.70
N LYS A 4 4.23 -18.68 7.96
CA LYS A 4 3.83 -18.00 6.71
C LYS A 4 3.48 -16.55 7.03
N ILE A 5 4.17 -15.64 6.37
CA ILE A 5 3.97 -14.20 6.49
C ILE A 5 2.84 -13.82 5.53
N THR A 6 1.74 -13.31 6.06
CA THR A 6 0.62 -12.78 5.26
C THR A 6 0.88 -11.31 4.96
N LEU A 7 1.28 -10.99 3.74
CA LEU A 7 1.52 -9.62 3.29
C LEU A 7 0.20 -9.00 2.83
N SER A 8 -0.33 -8.04 3.57
CA SER A 8 -1.35 -7.10 3.06
C SER A 8 -0.63 -5.93 2.43
N PHE A 9 -0.82 -5.74 1.12
CA PHE A 9 -0.16 -4.69 0.36
C PHE A 9 -1.06 -3.48 0.25
N PHE A 10 -0.85 -2.49 1.09
CA PHE A 10 -1.04 -1.10 0.68
C PHE A 10 0.26 -0.62 0.05
N ALA A 11 0.18 0.25 -0.96
CA ALA A 11 1.32 0.86 -1.64
C ALA A 11 2.06 1.89 -0.75
N SER A 12 2.32 1.51 0.46
CA SER A 12 3.26 2.12 1.39
C SER A 12 3.84 0.95 2.14
N VAL A 13 5.12 0.81 2.07
CA VAL A 13 5.94 -0.24 2.65
C VAL A 13 5.41 -0.71 4.02
N LEU A 14 4.55 -1.72 4.03
CA LEU A 14 4.18 -2.46 5.23
C LEU A 14 5.11 -3.67 5.30
N LEU A 15 6.27 -3.46 5.87
CA LEU A 15 7.16 -4.54 6.24
C LEU A 15 6.71 -5.13 7.57
N LEU A 16 6.36 -6.39 7.51
CA LEU A 16 5.83 -7.14 8.63
C LEU A 16 6.85 -7.27 9.75
N SER A 17 6.57 -6.59 10.84
CA SER A 17 7.11 -6.99 12.13
C SER A 17 6.40 -8.28 12.56
N GLN A 18 7.14 -9.31 12.91
CA GLN A 18 6.63 -10.46 13.67
C GLN A 18 6.41 -10.02 15.12
N VAL A 19 5.35 -9.28 15.37
CA VAL A 19 4.92 -8.92 16.71
C VAL A 19 3.85 -9.89 17.14
N ALA A 20 3.78 -10.20 18.42
CA ALA A 20 2.71 -11.01 19.01
C ALA A 20 1.37 -10.34 18.67
N ASN A 21 0.64 -10.92 17.74
CA ASN A 21 -0.60 -10.38 17.21
C ASN A 21 -1.72 -10.66 18.22
N ALA A 22 -2.38 -9.62 18.69
CA ALA A 22 -3.67 -9.73 19.34
C ALA A 22 -4.74 -9.93 18.24
N GLU A 23 -4.74 -11.09 17.60
CA GLU A 23 -5.76 -11.46 16.61
C GLU A 23 -7.04 -11.88 17.34
N ILE A 24 -8.19 -11.32 16.92
CA ILE A 24 -9.50 -11.83 17.35
C ILE A 24 -9.88 -12.99 16.43
N LYS A 25 -9.86 -14.20 16.97
CA LYS A 25 -10.28 -15.41 16.27
C LYS A 25 -11.79 -15.54 16.29
N LEU A 26 -12.39 -15.66 15.10
CA LEU A 26 -13.82 -15.85 14.94
C LEU A 26 -14.13 -17.34 14.78
N GLY A 27 -15.14 -17.84 15.50
CA GLY A 27 -15.46 -19.25 15.58
C GLY A 27 -14.44 -20.06 16.39
N ASP A 28 -14.63 -21.36 16.46
CA ASP A 28 -13.71 -22.24 17.19
C ASP A 28 -12.32 -22.19 16.56
N LYS A 29 -11.31 -21.73 17.31
CA LYS A 29 -9.90 -21.57 16.88
C LYS A 29 -9.69 -20.78 15.59
N GLY A 30 -10.63 -19.86 15.24
CA GLY A 30 -10.55 -19.08 14.02
C GLY A 30 -11.14 -19.77 12.78
N SER A 31 -12.02 -20.76 12.96
CA SER A 31 -12.64 -21.50 11.88
C SER A 31 -13.46 -20.64 10.91
N LEU A 32 -13.95 -19.49 11.35
CA LEU A 32 -14.68 -18.52 10.53
C LEU A 32 -13.79 -17.41 10.00
N GLY A 33 -12.68 -17.11 10.68
CA GLY A 33 -11.75 -16.06 10.28
C GLY A 33 -10.98 -15.46 11.43
N THR A 34 -10.24 -14.41 11.10
CA THR A 34 -9.41 -13.67 12.06
C THR A 34 -9.56 -12.18 11.80
N ILE A 35 -9.75 -11.38 12.84
CA ILE A 35 -9.68 -9.92 12.75
C ILE A 35 -8.33 -9.49 13.33
N SER A 36 -7.60 -8.68 12.60
CA SER A 36 -6.38 -8.02 13.03
C SER A 36 -6.54 -6.50 12.92
N PHE A 37 -5.78 -5.77 13.74
CA PHE A 37 -5.73 -4.32 13.72
C PHE A 37 -4.30 -3.88 13.45
N ASN A 38 -4.14 -2.77 12.76
CA ASN A 38 -2.86 -2.12 12.57
C ASN A 38 -2.94 -0.64 12.92
N ALA A 39 -1.86 -0.09 13.43
CA ALA A 39 -1.72 1.33 13.67
C ALA A 39 -0.27 1.74 13.41
N GLY A 40 -0.06 3.00 13.02
CA GLY A 40 1.28 3.50 12.79
C GLY A 40 1.31 4.99 12.48
N TYR A 41 2.52 5.42 12.15
CA TYR A 41 2.81 6.80 11.80
C TYR A 41 3.83 6.84 10.67
N ASN A 42 3.53 7.59 9.63
CA ASN A 42 4.45 7.96 8.58
C ASN A 42 4.94 9.39 8.82
N SER A 43 6.24 9.66 8.68
CA SER A 43 6.76 11.04 8.74
C SER A 43 6.24 11.90 7.58
N ASN A 44 5.84 11.28 6.47
CA ASN A 44 5.06 11.85 5.38
C ASN A 44 4.26 10.74 4.69
N TYR A 45 3.07 11.03 4.16
CA TYR A 45 2.26 10.07 3.44
C TYR A 45 2.49 10.21 1.93
N ILE A 46 3.29 9.29 1.38
CA ILE A 46 3.56 9.22 -0.06
C ILE A 46 2.85 8.01 -0.65
N TRP A 47 1.90 8.24 -1.56
CA TRP A 47 1.18 7.19 -2.28
C TRP A 47 1.63 7.15 -3.73
N ARG A 48 2.36 6.08 -4.11
CA ARG A 48 2.90 5.89 -5.48
C ARG A 48 3.60 7.15 -6.02
N GLY A 49 4.52 7.73 -5.22
CA GLY A 49 5.26 8.94 -5.58
C GLY A 49 4.51 10.27 -5.40
N VAL A 50 3.26 10.24 -4.95
CA VAL A 50 2.44 11.43 -4.72
C VAL A 50 2.34 11.74 -3.23
N ASP A 51 2.71 12.95 -2.84
CA ASP A 51 2.59 13.44 -1.47
C ASP A 51 1.11 13.74 -1.14
N GLN A 52 0.53 12.94 -0.24
CA GLN A 52 -0.86 13.04 0.17
C GLN A 52 -1.08 13.99 1.35
N ASN A 53 0.00 14.39 2.05
CA ASN A 53 -0.11 15.15 3.29
C ASN A 53 0.78 16.41 3.36
N SER A 54 1.21 16.92 2.22
CA SER A 54 2.03 18.16 2.10
C SER A 54 3.29 18.16 2.99
N GLY A 55 3.99 17.04 3.04
CA GLY A 55 5.20 16.88 3.86
C GLY A 55 4.94 16.72 5.35
N SER A 56 3.69 16.58 5.77
CA SER A 56 3.32 16.47 7.18
C SER A 56 3.19 15.01 7.61
N GLY A 57 3.37 14.76 8.90
CA GLY A 57 3.20 13.43 9.49
C GLY A 57 1.77 12.92 9.39
N ALA A 58 1.63 11.62 9.14
CA ALA A 58 0.35 10.96 8.90
C ALA A 58 0.18 9.73 9.83
N PRO A 59 -0.52 9.88 10.96
CA PRO A 59 -0.94 8.72 11.73
C PRO A 59 -2.00 7.94 10.96
N TYR A 60 -1.99 6.62 11.10
CA TYR A 60 -2.97 5.75 10.47
C TYR A 60 -3.41 4.61 11.38
N ILE A 61 -4.61 4.09 11.11
CA ILE A 61 -5.12 2.86 11.70
C ILE A 61 -5.83 2.04 10.62
N GLY A 62 -5.91 0.74 10.84
CA GLY A 62 -6.63 -0.18 9.96
C GLY A 62 -7.16 -1.39 10.72
N ALA A 63 -8.10 -2.08 10.09
CA ALA A 63 -8.67 -3.33 10.56
C ALA A 63 -8.90 -4.27 9.37
N ASP A 64 -8.54 -5.54 9.54
CA ASP A 64 -8.62 -6.56 8.52
C ASP A 64 -9.35 -7.79 9.05
N LEU A 65 -10.34 -8.27 8.31
CA LEU A 65 -10.95 -9.57 8.47
C LEU A 65 -10.39 -10.51 7.38
N SER A 66 -9.86 -11.64 7.76
CA SER A 66 -9.44 -12.70 6.85
C SER A 66 -10.11 -14.01 7.18
N THR A 67 -10.44 -14.81 6.16
CA THR A 67 -11.08 -16.12 6.32
C THR A 67 -10.15 -17.25 5.87
N PRO A 68 -10.38 -18.50 6.33
CA PRO A 68 -9.62 -19.66 5.86
C PRO A 68 -9.78 -19.94 4.36
N LEU A 69 -10.84 -19.43 3.73
CA LEU A 69 -11.07 -19.54 2.29
C LEU A 69 -10.21 -18.57 1.47
N GLY A 70 -9.51 -17.64 2.16
CA GLY A 70 -8.70 -16.60 1.54
C GLY A 70 -9.48 -15.34 1.21
N ILE A 71 -10.77 -15.27 1.51
CA ILE A 71 -11.57 -14.04 1.37
C ILE A 71 -11.15 -13.07 2.50
N TYR A 72 -11.00 -11.80 2.17
CA TYR A 72 -10.72 -10.74 3.13
C TYR A 72 -11.54 -9.49 2.87
N LEU A 73 -11.73 -8.72 3.93
CA LEU A 73 -12.35 -7.39 3.95
C LEU A 73 -11.54 -6.54 4.91
N GLY A 74 -11.27 -5.30 4.55
CA GLY A 74 -10.54 -4.41 5.44
C GLY A 74 -10.92 -2.96 5.25
N THR A 75 -10.46 -2.16 6.20
CA THR A 75 -10.52 -0.69 6.15
C THR A 75 -9.24 -0.10 6.70
N TRP A 76 -8.88 1.04 6.18
CA TRP A 76 -7.73 1.82 6.61
C TRP A 76 -8.05 3.31 6.55
N THR A 77 -7.43 4.11 7.40
CA THR A 77 -7.60 5.56 7.39
C THR A 77 -6.34 6.27 7.83
N SER A 78 -6.08 7.40 7.23
CA SER A 78 -4.96 8.30 7.55
C SER A 78 -5.32 9.75 7.33
N GLY A 79 -4.54 10.65 7.93
CA GLY A 79 -4.54 12.06 7.56
C GLY A 79 -4.02 12.24 6.13
N ALA A 80 -4.69 13.07 5.34
CA ALA A 80 -4.36 13.33 3.94
C ALA A 80 -4.74 14.78 3.57
N SER A 81 -3.95 15.75 4.01
CA SER A 81 -4.27 17.19 3.88
C SER A 81 -3.71 17.84 2.60
N GLY A 82 -2.86 17.13 1.85
CA GLY A 82 -2.12 17.68 0.70
C GLY A 82 -2.94 17.99 -0.53
N THR A 83 -4.14 17.49 -0.63
CA THR A 83 -4.97 17.53 -1.85
C THR A 83 -6.34 18.20 -1.62
N GLY A 84 -6.50 18.93 -0.50
CA GLY A 84 -7.72 19.70 -0.21
C GLY A 84 -8.78 18.93 0.58
N TYR A 85 -8.43 17.78 1.15
CA TYR A 85 -9.19 17.02 2.14
C TYR A 85 -8.34 16.81 3.39
N SER A 86 -8.94 16.40 4.49
CA SER A 86 -8.25 16.22 5.77
C SER A 86 -7.99 14.76 6.13
N GLN A 87 -8.66 13.84 5.45
CA GLN A 87 -8.65 12.41 5.77
C GLN A 87 -8.87 11.57 4.51
N GLU A 88 -8.23 10.41 4.47
CA GLU A 88 -8.51 9.31 3.55
C GLU A 88 -9.06 8.13 4.33
N VAL A 89 -10.08 7.49 3.78
CA VAL A 89 -10.67 6.24 4.29
C VAL A 89 -10.77 5.26 3.14
N ASP A 90 -10.10 4.12 3.29
CA ASP A 90 -10.11 3.04 2.31
C ASP A 90 -10.97 1.89 2.81
N ILE A 91 -11.75 1.32 1.90
CA ILE A 91 -12.49 0.08 2.13
C ILE A 91 -12.09 -0.88 1.03
N TYR A 92 -11.65 -2.07 1.39
CA TYR A 92 -11.16 -3.03 0.42
C TYR A 92 -11.65 -4.44 0.72
N ALA A 93 -11.79 -5.23 -0.33
CA ALA A 93 -12.13 -6.64 -0.24
C ALA A 93 -11.46 -7.42 -1.38
N GLY A 94 -11.24 -8.71 -1.15
CA GLY A 94 -10.63 -9.55 -2.17
C GLY A 94 -10.54 -11.00 -1.77
N ILE A 95 -9.84 -11.75 -2.63
CA ILE A 95 -9.49 -13.14 -2.41
C ILE A 95 -7.99 -13.34 -2.64
N LYS A 96 -7.33 -13.96 -1.67
CA LYS A 96 -5.92 -14.30 -1.71
C LYS A 96 -5.74 -15.81 -1.61
N LYS A 97 -5.04 -16.42 -2.57
CA LYS A 97 -4.78 -17.86 -2.61
C LYS A 97 -3.31 -18.15 -2.83
N SER A 98 -2.75 -19.05 -2.02
CA SER A 98 -1.38 -19.55 -2.19
C SER A 98 -1.39 -20.98 -2.71
N ILE A 99 -0.57 -21.25 -3.72
CA ILE A 99 -0.32 -22.56 -4.30
C ILE A 99 1.19 -22.76 -4.34
N GLY A 100 1.72 -23.56 -3.43
CA GLY A 100 3.17 -23.67 -3.23
C GLY A 100 3.79 -22.30 -2.90
N PRO A 101 4.86 -21.88 -3.61
CA PRO A 101 5.51 -20.59 -3.37
C PRO A 101 4.76 -19.38 -3.98
N VAL A 102 3.73 -19.61 -4.77
CA VAL A 102 3.01 -18.58 -5.53
C VAL A 102 1.76 -18.16 -4.78
N THR A 103 1.57 -16.88 -4.58
CA THR A 103 0.35 -16.28 -4.05
C THR A 103 -0.27 -15.35 -5.08
N ILE A 104 -1.55 -15.52 -5.36
CA ILE A 104 -2.38 -14.65 -6.19
C ILE A 104 -3.34 -13.91 -5.26
N ASP A 105 -3.50 -12.61 -5.47
CA ASP A 105 -4.39 -11.74 -4.71
C ASP A 105 -5.17 -10.87 -5.71
N LEU A 106 -6.49 -11.02 -5.72
CA LEU A 106 -7.41 -10.26 -6.56
C LEU A 106 -8.38 -9.50 -5.64
N GLY A 107 -8.57 -8.22 -5.89
CA GLY A 107 -9.43 -7.43 -5.03
C GLY A 107 -9.83 -6.09 -5.62
N VAL A 108 -10.60 -5.38 -4.83
CA VAL A 108 -11.04 -4.01 -5.10
C VAL A 108 -10.79 -3.16 -3.88
N ILE A 109 -10.51 -1.88 -4.09
CA ILE A 109 -10.34 -0.87 -3.05
C ILE A 109 -11.08 0.39 -3.45
N GLU A 110 -11.87 0.94 -2.53
CA GLU A 110 -12.54 2.22 -2.65
C GLU A 110 -11.84 3.23 -1.76
N TYR A 111 -11.34 4.29 -2.36
CA TYR A 111 -10.73 5.44 -1.70
C TYR A 111 -11.79 6.50 -1.47
N ARG A 112 -12.00 6.88 -0.22
CA ARG A 112 -12.97 7.90 0.21
C ARG A 112 -12.26 9.05 0.91
N TYR A 113 -12.70 10.27 0.61
CA TYR A 113 -12.16 11.50 1.17
C TYR A 113 -13.26 12.29 1.89
N PRO A 114 -13.60 11.95 3.15
CA PRO A 114 -14.61 12.65 3.93
C PRO A 114 -14.25 14.13 4.12
N GLY A 115 -15.23 15.01 3.99
CA GLY A 115 -15.04 16.45 4.19
C GLY A 115 -14.29 17.16 3.04
N ALA A 116 -14.03 16.47 1.94
CA ALA A 116 -13.51 17.14 0.75
C ALA A 116 -14.49 18.23 0.30
N ASN A 117 -14.01 19.48 0.26
CA ASN A 117 -14.78 20.55 -0.36
C ASN A 117 -15.05 20.17 -1.82
N GLN A 118 -16.28 20.32 -2.30
CA GLN A 118 -16.67 20.06 -3.69
C GLN A 118 -15.84 20.87 -4.72
N ARG A 119 -15.10 21.88 -4.26
CA ARG A 119 -14.13 22.66 -5.05
C ARG A 119 -12.73 22.03 -5.10
N ALA A 120 -12.38 21.14 -4.18
CA ALA A 120 -11.17 20.33 -4.28
C ALA A 120 -11.47 19.19 -5.26
N ASN A 121 -10.60 18.95 -6.23
CA ASN A 121 -10.72 17.90 -7.24
C ASN A 121 -10.58 16.46 -6.67
N ALA A 122 -10.77 16.30 -5.37
CA ALA A 122 -10.74 15.02 -4.67
C ALA A 122 -12.11 14.35 -4.81
N THR A 123 -12.20 13.41 -5.70
CA THR A 123 -13.36 12.53 -5.85
C THR A 123 -13.02 11.14 -5.32
N ASN A 124 -13.96 10.52 -4.62
CA ASN A 124 -13.88 9.09 -4.33
C ASN A 124 -13.70 8.31 -5.63
N PHE A 125 -12.95 7.23 -5.56
CA PHE A 125 -12.72 6.36 -6.72
C PHE A 125 -12.47 4.93 -6.24
N THR A 126 -12.61 3.99 -7.14
CA THR A 126 -12.40 2.56 -6.91
C THR A 126 -11.30 2.05 -7.83
N GLU A 127 -10.40 1.24 -7.32
CA GLU A 127 -9.44 0.47 -8.10
C GLU A 127 -9.71 -1.03 -7.97
N GLY A 128 -9.73 -1.73 -9.10
CA GLY A 128 -9.52 -3.17 -9.14
C GLY A 128 -8.02 -3.47 -9.15
N TYR A 129 -7.59 -4.55 -8.50
CA TYR A 129 -6.18 -4.95 -8.54
C TYR A 129 -5.98 -6.45 -8.67
N ALA A 130 -4.84 -6.79 -9.25
CA ALA A 130 -4.30 -8.14 -9.30
C ALA A 130 -2.83 -8.10 -8.86
N LYS A 131 -2.47 -8.99 -7.92
CA LYS A 131 -1.09 -9.09 -7.41
C LYS A 131 -0.62 -10.53 -7.47
N LEU A 132 0.65 -10.69 -7.80
CA LEU A 132 1.37 -11.95 -7.79
C LEU A 132 2.55 -11.84 -6.84
N THR A 133 2.72 -12.83 -5.97
CA THR A 133 3.89 -12.93 -5.09
C THR A 133 4.51 -14.31 -5.24
N ILE A 134 5.83 -14.38 -5.34
CA ILE A 134 6.61 -15.60 -5.40
C ILE A 134 7.59 -15.58 -4.23
N ALA A 135 7.37 -16.48 -3.26
CA ALA A 135 8.18 -16.62 -2.06
C ALA A 135 8.61 -18.10 -1.90
N PRO A 136 9.72 -18.53 -2.53
CA PRO A 136 10.17 -19.92 -2.45
C PRO A 136 10.57 -20.29 -1.02
N ASP A 137 10.28 -21.53 -0.64
CA ASP A 137 10.68 -22.05 0.68
C ASP A 137 12.20 -21.92 0.87
N LYS A 138 12.60 -21.48 2.06
CA LYS A 138 14.01 -21.29 2.46
C LYS A 138 14.79 -20.27 1.62
N SER A 139 14.14 -19.54 0.72
CA SER A 139 14.77 -18.43 -0.01
C SER A 139 14.68 -17.15 0.83
N PRO A 140 15.74 -16.34 0.90
CA PRO A 140 15.64 -15.01 1.47
C PRO A 140 14.95 -14.02 0.53
N PHE A 141 14.70 -14.41 -0.74
CA PHE A 141 14.05 -13.55 -1.73
C PHE A 141 12.54 -13.78 -1.77
N THR A 142 11.81 -12.69 -1.88
CA THR A 142 10.41 -12.65 -2.30
C THR A 142 10.30 -11.70 -3.49
N LEU A 143 9.63 -12.13 -4.55
CA LEU A 143 9.37 -11.32 -5.74
C LEU A 143 7.89 -11.03 -5.85
N GLY A 144 7.55 -9.84 -6.34
CA GLY A 144 6.17 -9.42 -6.52
C GLY A 144 5.94 -8.67 -7.82
N ALA A 145 4.70 -8.74 -8.30
CA ALA A 145 4.16 -7.90 -9.35
C ALA A 145 2.72 -7.50 -9.00
N ALA A 146 2.33 -6.28 -9.35
CA ALA A 146 0.99 -5.78 -9.11
C ALA A 146 0.50 -4.93 -10.29
N TYR A 147 -0.79 -5.00 -10.53
CA TYR A 147 -1.52 -4.17 -11.49
C TYR A 147 -2.76 -3.60 -10.82
N TYR A 148 -3.02 -2.33 -11.05
CA TYR A 148 -4.17 -1.60 -10.54
C TYR A 148 -4.85 -0.84 -11.68
N GLU A 149 -6.17 -0.85 -11.69
CA GLU A 149 -6.98 -0.13 -12.67
C GLU A 149 -8.06 0.67 -11.96
N ASP A 150 -8.09 1.97 -12.20
CA ASP A 150 -9.10 2.90 -11.67
C ASP A 150 -10.38 2.84 -12.54
N ASP A 151 -11.55 2.77 -11.90
CA ASP A 151 -12.86 2.70 -12.54
C ASP A 151 -13.39 4.07 -13.02
N THR A 152 -12.69 5.17 -12.74
CA THR A 152 -13.18 6.51 -13.08
C THR A 152 -13.35 6.67 -14.58
N LYS A 153 -14.61 6.60 -15.03
CA LYS A 153 -15.02 6.94 -16.40
C LYS A 153 -14.89 8.45 -16.61
N GLY A 154 -13.73 8.87 -17.12
CA GLY A 154 -13.52 10.25 -17.57
C GLY A 154 -13.38 11.24 -16.41
N ALA A 155 -12.17 11.39 -15.90
CA ALA A 155 -11.83 12.63 -15.22
C ALA A 155 -12.12 13.79 -16.17
N LYS A 156 -13.03 14.70 -15.77
CA LYS A 156 -13.24 15.96 -16.51
C LYS A 156 -11.87 16.59 -16.72
N SER A 157 -11.58 16.99 -17.94
CA SER A 157 -10.38 17.74 -18.30
C SER A 157 -10.08 18.80 -17.23
N GLY A 158 -8.93 18.68 -16.57
CA GLY A 158 -8.51 19.59 -15.50
C GLY A 158 -8.15 18.95 -14.17
N THR A 159 -8.41 17.67 -13.96
CA THR A 159 -7.90 16.94 -12.80
C THR A 159 -6.59 16.25 -13.16
N ASN A 160 -5.58 16.33 -12.30
CA ASN A 160 -4.27 15.67 -12.49
C ASN A 160 -4.31 14.12 -12.49
N ARG A 161 -5.49 13.51 -12.59
CA ARG A 161 -5.71 12.06 -12.74
C ARG A 161 -5.73 11.67 -14.22
N ALA A 162 -4.58 11.77 -14.86
CA ALA A 162 -4.46 11.37 -16.28
C ALA A 162 -4.22 9.86 -16.45
N SER A 163 -3.96 9.12 -15.37
CA SER A 163 -3.63 7.69 -15.45
C SER A 163 -4.69 6.85 -14.77
N LYS A 164 -5.21 5.87 -15.50
CA LYS A 164 -6.17 4.89 -15.01
C LYS A 164 -5.52 3.61 -14.50
N SER A 165 -4.26 3.41 -14.75
CA SER A 165 -3.57 2.19 -14.34
C SER A 165 -2.19 2.47 -13.77
N TYR A 166 -1.80 1.63 -12.82
CA TYR A 166 -0.47 1.57 -12.23
C TYR A 166 0.00 0.12 -12.21
N GLN A 167 1.24 -0.11 -12.61
CA GLN A 167 1.87 -1.41 -12.54
C GLN A 167 3.17 -1.33 -11.75
N GLU A 168 3.51 -2.39 -11.04
CA GLU A 168 4.69 -2.45 -10.18
C GLU A 168 5.31 -3.83 -10.20
N ILE A 169 6.63 -3.87 -10.19
CA ILE A 169 7.41 -5.06 -9.84
C ILE A 169 8.22 -4.75 -8.58
N ASN A 170 8.44 -5.75 -7.75
CA ASN A 170 9.19 -5.55 -6.51
C ASN A 170 9.97 -6.81 -6.11
N ALA A 171 10.95 -6.59 -5.24
CA ALA A 171 11.73 -7.64 -4.62
C ALA A 171 12.01 -7.30 -3.16
N THR A 172 11.93 -8.30 -2.30
CA THR A 172 12.36 -8.22 -0.90
C THR A 172 13.49 -9.20 -0.67
N TYR A 173 14.49 -8.80 0.12
CA TYR A 173 15.54 -9.67 0.60
C TYR A 173 15.60 -9.64 2.12
N ASP A 174 15.53 -10.81 2.74
CA ASP A 174 15.60 -10.97 4.19
C ASP A 174 17.04 -11.29 4.62
N PHE A 175 17.71 -10.35 5.30
CA PHE A 175 19.04 -10.51 5.88
C PHE A 175 19.00 -11.18 7.27
N GLY A 176 17.83 -11.57 7.74
CA GLY A 176 17.61 -12.15 9.07
C GLY A 176 17.50 -11.11 10.20
N LYS A 177 18.28 -10.06 10.19
CA LYS A 177 18.26 -8.97 11.18
C LYS A 177 17.47 -7.75 10.72
N PHE A 178 17.33 -7.58 9.45
CA PHE A 178 16.58 -6.53 8.77
C PHE A 178 16.18 -7.02 7.38
N GLN A 179 15.27 -6.34 6.74
CA GLN A 179 14.86 -6.63 5.36
C GLN A 179 15.13 -5.40 4.48
N SER A 180 15.45 -5.65 3.21
CA SER A 180 15.42 -4.64 2.18
C SER A 180 14.28 -4.91 1.20
N PHE A 181 13.68 -3.86 0.71
CA PHE A 181 12.66 -3.89 -0.32
C PHE A 181 13.05 -2.91 -1.41
N VAL A 182 12.83 -3.29 -2.66
CA VAL A 182 12.95 -2.40 -3.80
C VAL A 182 11.73 -2.60 -4.70
N SER A 183 11.17 -1.51 -5.21
CA SER A 183 10.14 -1.57 -6.24
C SER A 183 10.41 -0.56 -7.35
N TYR A 184 9.90 -0.91 -8.53
CA TYR A 184 9.76 -0.01 -9.66
C TYR A 184 8.32 -0.11 -10.13
N GLY A 185 7.64 1.03 -10.18
CA GLY A 185 6.28 1.14 -10.63
C GLY A 185 6.13 2.22 -11.70
N GLU A 186 5.11 2.09 -12.51
CA GLU A 186 4.84 2.99 -13.62
C GLU A 186 3.35 3.27 -13.73
N TYR A 187 3.02 4.55 -13.83
CA TYR A 187 1.71 5.00 -14.28
C TYR A 187 1.65 5.02 -15.82
N LYS A 188 0.50 4.71 -16.38
CA LYS A 188 0.26 4.74 -17.84
C LYS A 188 0.59 6.10 -18.50
N ASN A 189 0.67 7.17 -17.73
CA ASN A 189 1.02 8.52 -18.22
C ASN A 189 2.52 8.84 -18.19
N ASN A 190 3.38 7.83 -18.06
CA ASN A 190 4.84 7.94 -18.00
C ASN A 190 5.38 8.61 -16.72
N THR A 191 4.79 8.35 -15.58
CA THR A 191 5.39 8.65 -14.28
C THR A 191 5.93 7.35 -13.70
N ASP A 192 7.24 7.30 -13.50
CA ASP A 192 7.93 6.17 -12.88
C ASP A 192 8.09 6.44 -11.39
N VAL A 193 8.02 5.39 -10.59
CA VAL A 193 8.22 5.48 -9.14
C VAL A 193 9.18 4.38 -8.72
N THR A 194 10.32 4.75 -8.18
CA THR A 194 11.27 3.82 -7.57
C THR A 194 11.21 3.96 -6.05
N THR A 195 11.11 2.86 -5.35
CA THR A 195 11.15 2.84 -3.88
C THR A 195 12.23 1.90 -3.39
N ILE A 196 13.04 2.34 -2.45
CA ILE A 196 14.00 1.52 -1.72
C ILE A 196 13.69 1.66 -0.23
N THR A 197 13.54 0.53 0.46
CA THR A 197 13.23 0.54 1.90
C THR A 197 14.13 -0.41 2.65
N ILE A 198 14.55 -0.01 3.83
CA ILE A 198 15.17 -0.87 4.84
C ILE A 198 14.24 -0.89 6.05
N SER A 199 14.01 -2.07 6.59
CA SER A 199 13.12 -2.25 7.73
C SER A 199 13.61 -3.25 8.73
N LYS A 200 13.15 -3.07 9.97
CA LYS A 200 13.47 -3.93 11.11
C LYS A 200 12.38 -3.87 12.16
N SER A 201 12.15 -5.01 12.80
CA SER A 201 11.31 -5.07 14.01
C SER A 201 12.17 -4.96 15.26
N MET A 202 11.78 -4.05 16.15
CA MET A 202 12.41 -3.82 17.46
C MET A 202 11.34 -3.38 18.46
N PHE A 203 11.43 -3.83 19.73
CA PHE A 203 10.54 -3.39 20.80
C PHE A 203 9.04 -3.57 20.48
N ASP A 204 8.70 -4.68 19.82
CA ASP A 204 7.34 -4.96 19.34
C ASP A 204 6.77 -3.89 18.36
N LEU A 205 7.63 -3.13 17.72
CA LEU A 205 7.29 -2.17 16.67
C LEU A 205 8.04 -2.50 15.39
N GLY A 206 7.42 -2.21 14.26
CA GLY A 206 8.07 -2.18 12.95
C GLY A 206 8.63 -0.78 12.68
N PHE A 207 9.86 -0.72 12.20
CA PHE A 207 10.51 0.50 11.73
C PHE A 207 10.88 0.31 10.28
N ALA A 208 10.57 1.28 9.43
CA ALA A 208 10.97 1.28 8.04
C ALA A 208 11.43 2.68 7.62
N LEU A 209 12.54 2.73 6.90
CA LEU A 209 13.05 3.94 6.26
C LEU A 209 13.03 3.73 4.76
N SER A 210 12.30 4.59 4.05
CA SER A 210 12.11 4.52 2.61
C SER A 210 12.69 5.75 1.92
N TYR A 211 13.37 5.53 0.81
CA TYR A 211 13.66 6.51 -0.21
C TYR A 211 12.71 6.25 -1.39
N ILE A 212 12.03 7.28 -1.84
CA ILE A 212 11.05 7.21 -2.93
C ILE A 212 11.41 8.29 -3.95
N ASP A 213 11.62 7.87 -5.18
CA ASP A 213 11.89 8.74 -6.32
C ASP A 213 10.75 8.62 -7.33
N ALA A 214 10.14 9.76 -7.67
CA ALA A 214 9.04 9.85 -8.63
C ALA A 214 9.46 10.75 -9.78
N ASP A 215 9.67 10.16 -10.96
CA ASP A 215 10.12 10.80 -12.18
C ASP A 215 8.98 10.88 -13.20
N THR A 216 8.68 12.07 -13.72
CA THR A 216 7.64 12.27 -14.72
C THR A 216 8.26 12.56 -16.08
N LYS A 217 8.24 11.58 -16.96
CA LYS A 217 8.78 11.64 -18.33
C LYS A 217 7.87 12.38 -19.33
N SER A 218 6.68 12.81 -18.92
CA SER A 218 5.70 13.39 -19.84
C SER A 218 6.11 14.78 -20.31
N LYS A 219 6.48 14.88 -21.58
CA LYS A 219 6.61 16.14 -22.33
C LYS A 219 5.32 16.52 -23.07
N THR A 220 4.18 15.95 -22.72
CA THR A 220 2.91 16.22 -23.40
C THR A 220 2.44 17.63 -23.07
N SER A 221 2.37 18.46 -24.11
CA SER A 221 2.01 19.88 -24.06
C SER A 221 0.72 20.13 -23.28
N GLY A 222 0.80 21.01 -22.27
CA GLY A 222 -0.35 21.63 -21.63
C GLY A 222 -0.54 21.37 -20.14
N LEU A 223 0.17 20.43 -19.54
CA LEU A 223 0.21 20.25 -18.09
C LEU A 223 1.62 20.58 -17.59
N ALA A 224 1.71 21.36 -16.51
CA ALA A 224 2.99 21.59 -15.87
C ALA A 224 3.61 20.23 -15.51
N PRO A 225 4.89 19.96 -15.87
CA PRO A 225 5.54 18.73 -15.49
C PRO A 225 5.46 18.61 -13.96
N ILE A 226 5.01 17.46 -13.47
CA ILE A 226 5.25 17.12 -12.05
C ILE A 226 6.77 17.12 -11.95
N LYS A 227 7.34 18.05 -11.19
CA LYS A 227 8.79 18.08 -10.95
C LYS A 227 9.15 16.73 -10.34
N ASP A 228 10.27 16.17 -10.82
CA ASP A 228 10.92 15.03 -10.19
C ASP A 228 10.95 15.26 -8.68
N LYS A 229 10.44 14.32 -7.92
CA LYS A 229 10.31 14.45 -6.47
C LYS A 229 10.96 13.26 -5.78
N GLU A 230 11.82 13.59 -4.85
CA GLU A 230 12.45 12.63 -3.96
C GLU A 230 11.88 12.78 -2.55
N PHE A 231 11.63 11.66 -1.90
CA PHE A 231 11.13 11.64 -0.54
C PHE A 231 11.91 10.68 0.32
N VAL A 232 12.11 11.06 1.58
CA VAL A 232 12.57 10.14 2.64
C VAL A 232 11.46 10.03 3.66
N VAL A 233 10.99 8.81 3.92
CA VAL A 233 9.87 8.53 4.80
C VAL A 233 10.28 7.55 5.88
N LEU A 234 10.07 7.93 7.14
CA LEU A 234 10.14 7.03 8.29
C LEU A 234 8.72 6.53 8.61
N ASN A 235 8.56 5.21 8.70
CA ASN A 235 7.35 4.57 9.20
C ASN A 235 7.64 3.88 10.53
N ILE A 236 6.72 4.01 11.48
CA ILE A 236 6.68 3.24 12.72
C ILE A 236 5.30 2.59 12.79
N SER A 237 5.24 1.28 13.03
CA SER A 237 3.98 0.54 12.97
C SER A 237 3.87 -0.55 14.02
N LYS A 238 2.63 -0.94 14.30
CA LYS A 238 2.29 -2.12 15.12
C LYS A 238 1.05 -2.79 14.55
N THR A 239 1.06 -4.12 14.56
CA THR A 239 -0.11 -4.96 14.28
C THR A 239 -0.55 -5.64 15.58
N PHE A 240 -1.86 -5.72 15.81
CA PHE A 240 -2.49 -6.28 17.01
C PHE A 240 -3.38 -7.45 16.64
#